data_9c7ef00f681803a92f5083cda15589bd
#
_entry.id   9c7ef00f681803a92f5083cda15589bd
#
_cell.length_a   1.000
_cell.length_b   1.000
_cell.length_c   1.000
_cell.angle_alpha   90.00
_cell.angle_beta   90.00
_cell.angle_gamma   90.00
#
_symmetry.space_group_name_H-M   'P 1'
#
loop_
_entity.id
_entity.type
_entity.pdbx_description
1 polymer ?
#
loop_
_entity_poly.entity_id
_entity_poly.type
_entity_poly.pdbx_seq_one_letter_code
_entity_poly.pdbx_strand_id
1 'polypeptide(L)'
;LAEPRIRFESALEAFEDAQRVGAAAPTVHDMRTLAGHYRAAVQWLRDLGDAQEIVDHADEFFADHVVGALADDLDVIGLAVSAAADEGAVLPVRRMHQLHRRLVATFRAELTSFERKQYVSLSHAPNKAMNLNSYIGLMGASYREVATPLGTALVACAPRSADMTVPDTDYVLTLDADSVLLPEYAARILHLMEQSAHARVGVAQTPYSSYPGSATRIERIAGATTDLQHIVHQGMTHYDATFWVGANAILRKTALEDICEVDYEGDWEVRRYIQDRTVIEDTESTIDLGVHGWTLFNYPERLAYSATPPDFGSLCIQRQRWANGGLLILSKLRKQSKARRAKGEQNRFGEVFLRVNYMASIFWSSICLLVMLCYPFNSGLLNPILLLIALPYFFMMATDLRYCGYKRTDVFRIYGFNLILLPVNLSGSFASMLQLVTGEKSAFKRTPKVSDRTTARAFYILAPFALVTLAGYTIALDLGLHRWENLVYALLNAALAFYAIVAFVGLGNCAVDLWLQLRAWLYRPVPPPAP
;
A
#
# COMPACT_ATOMS: atom_id res chain seq x y z
N LEU A 1 -9.81 23.67 -7.94
CA LEU A 1 -8.76 24.24 -7.07
C LEU A 1 -8.30 25.65 -7.47
N ALA A 2 -8.37 26.04 -8.76
CA ALA A 2 -7.85 27.36 -9.20
C ALA A 2 -8.57 28.55 -8.54
N GLU A 3 -9.89 28.51 -8.47
CA GLU A 3 -10.68 29.63 -7.90
C GLU A 3 -10.39 29.87 -6.40
N PRO A 4 -10.52 28.88 -5.49
CA PRO A 4 -10.22 29.11 -4.09
C PRO A 4 -8.74 29.45 -3.85
N ARG A 5 -7.82 28.87 -4.62
CA ARG A 5 -6.40 29.20 -4.56
C ARG A 5 -6.16 30.69 -4.78
N ILE A 6 -6.61 31.24 -5.92
CA ILE A 6 -6.43 32.67 -6.27
C ILE A 6 -7.04 33.55 -5.18
N ARG A 7 -8.23 33.24 -4.73
CA ARG A 7 -8.93 33.99 -3.67
C ARG A 7 -8.13 34.08 -2.38
N PHE A 8 -7.57 32.94 -1.92
CA PHE A 8 -6.88 32.91 -0.62
C PHE A 8 -5.42 33.41 -0.73
N GLU A 9 -4.75 33.23 -1.87
CA GLU A 9 -3.47 33.86 -2.15
C GLU A 9 -3.62 35.39 -2.13
N SER A 10 -4.59 35.98 -2.84
CA SER A 10 -4.86 37.40 -2.82
C SER A 10 -5.21 37.92 -1.43
N ALA A 11 -5.95 37.16 -0.63
CA ALA A 11 -6.28 37.53 0.75
C ALA A 11 -5.04 37.56 1.66
N LEU A 12 -4.11 36.64 1.48
CA LEU A 12 -2.84 36.60 2.22
C LEU A 12 -1.96 37.77 1.82
N GLU A 13 -1.80 38.04 0.51
CA GLU A 13 -1.04 39.16 -0.02
C GLU A 13 -1.57 40.49 0.52
N ALA A 14 -2.87 40.72 0.47
CA ALA A 14 -3.50 41.95 1.00
C ALA A 14 -3.23 42.12 2.51
N PHE A 15 -3.27 41.03 3.29
CA PHE A 15 -2.92 41.05 4.71
C PHE A 15 -1.43 41.37 4.93
N GLU A 16 -0.52 40.75 4.18
CA GLU A 16 0.92 41.00 4.29
C GLU A 16 1.29 42.43 3.88
N ASP A 17 0.67 42.98 2.83
CA ASP A 17 0.90 44.36 2.37
C ASP A 17 0.40 45.38 3.41
N ALA A 18 -0.76 45.15 4.02
CA ALA A 18 -1.22 45.99 5.11
C ALA A 18 -0.22 46.02 6.29
N GLN A 19 0.41 44.89 6.60
CA GLN A 19 1.43 44.83 7.66
C GLN A 19 2.74 45.52 7.27
N ARG A 20 3.17 45.47 6.00
CA ARG A 20 4.39 46.14 5.49
C ARG A 20 4.27 47.66 5.50
N VAL A 21 3.11 48.19 5.20
CA VAL A 21 2.86 49.67 5.18
C VAL A 21 2.79 50.26 6.59
N GLY A 22 3.02 49.44 7.64
CA GLY A 22 2.95 49.89 9.04
C GLY A 22 1.52 50.11 9.53
N ALA A 23 0.58 49.38 8.98
CA ALA A 23 -0.80 49.42 9.40
C ALA A 23 -0.94 49.04 10.88
N ALA A 24 -1.99 49.58 11.50
CA ALA A 24 -2.34 49.31 12.87
C ALA A 24 -2.50 47.78 13.13
N ALA A 25 -2.44 47.38 14.40
CA ALA A 25 -2.75 46.00 14.81
C ALA A 25 -4.05 45.53 14.16
N PRO A 26 -4.16 44.18 13.90
CA PRO A 26 -5.39 43.62 13.33
C PRO A 26 -6.64 44.08 14.09
N THR A 27 -7.71 44.24 13.36
CA THR A 27 -8.99 44.74 13.89
C THR A 27 -10.03 43.60 13.95
N VAL A 28 -11.13 43.83 14.65
CA VAL A 28 -12.29 42.95 14.61
C VAL A 28 -12.83 42.78 13.19
N HIS A 29 -12.70 43.78 12.34
CA HIS A 29 -13.06 43.70 10.92
C HIS A 29 -12.20 42.69 10.17
N ASP A 30 -10.89 42.70 10.37
CA ASP A 30 -9.97 41.72 9.75
C ASP A 30 -10.26 40.29 10.21
N MET A 31 -10.62 40.13 11.48
CA MET A 31 -11.08 38.84 12.02
C MET A 31 -12.35 38.32 11.32
N ARG A 32 -13.35 39.17 11.12
CA ARG A 32 -14.59 38.82 10.40
C ARG A 32 -14.33 38.49 8.93
N THR A 33 -13.42 39.22 8.30
CA THR A 33 -12.99 38.95 6.93
C THR A 33 -12.32 37.58 6.83
N LEU A 34 -11.39 37.26 7.72
CA LEU A 34 -10.75 35.93 7.79
C LEU A 34 -11.77 34.81 8.03
N ALA A 35 -12.69 35.00 8.99
CA ALA A 35 -13.78 34.03 9.23
C ALA A 35 -14.65 33.82 7.98
N GLY A 36 -14.88 34.88 7.20
CA GLY A 36 -15.56 34.82 5.90
C GLY A 36 -14.81 33.99 4.87
N HIS A 37 -13.48 34.07 4.83
CA HIS A 37 -12.65 33.24 3.97
C HIS A 37 -12.71 31.75 4.36
N TYR A 38 -12.67 31.44 5.67
CA TYR A 38 -12.85 30.06 6.16
C TYR A 38 -14.22 29.50 5.77
N ARG A 39 -15.28 30.28 5.96
CA ARG A 39 -16.64 29.88 5.57
C ARG A 39 -16.77 29.60 4.07
N ALA A 40 -16.11 30.41 3.23
CA ALA A 40 -16.09 30.20 1.79
C ALA A 40 -15.30 28.94 1.41
N ALA A 41 -14.20 28.63 2.10
CA ALA A 41 -13.44 27.41 1.92
C ALA A 41 -14.26 26.16 2.28
N VAL A 42 -14.97 26.21 3.41
CA VAL A 42 -15.90 25.15 3.86
C VAL A 42 -17.00 24.90 2.84
N GLN A 43 -17.64 25.98 2.37
CA GLN A 43 -18.72 25.84 1.38
C GLN A 43 -18.20 25.20 0.08
N TRP A 44 -17.04 25.64 -0.40
CA TRP A 44 -16.44 25.07 -1.61
C TRP A 44 -16.13 23.57 -1.46
N LEU A 45 -15.63 23.15 -0.29
CA LEU A 45 -15.35 21.73 -0.02
C LEU A 45 -16.64 20.91 0.08
N ARG A 46 -17.68 21.44 0.73
CA ARG A 46 -18.99 20.76 0.81
C ARG A 46 -19.63 20.62 -0.57
N ASP A 47 -19.59 21.69 -1.38
CA ASP A 47 -20.09 21.64 -2.77
C ASP A 47 -19.32 20.60 -3.62
N LEU A 48 -17.99 20.47 -3.39
CA LEU A 48 -17.18 19.45 -4.04
C LEU A 48 -17.58 18.03 -3.61
N GLY A 49 -17.83 17.81 -2.32
CA GLY A 49 -18.29 16.53 -1.78
C GLY A 49 -19.66 16.15 -2.33
N ASP A 50 -20.59 17.10 -2.35
CA ASP A 50 -21.96 16.91 -2.85
C ASP A 50 -21.99 16.65 -4.38
N ALA A 51 -21.03 17.19 -5.12
CA ALA A 51 -20.88 16.97 -6.57
C ALA A 51 -20.19 15.64 -6.93
N GLN A 52 -19.62 14.94 -5.94
CA GLN A 52 -18.96 13.67 -6.16
C GLN A 52 -19.99 12.58 -6.51
N GLU A 53 -19.81 11.90 -7.63
CA GLU A 53 -20.59 10.70 -7.95
C GLU A 53 -20.16 9.55 -7.05
N ILE A 54 -21.09 9.04 -6.25
CA ILE A 54 -20.85 7.91 -5.35
C ILE A 54 -21.24 6.62 -6.08
N VAL A 55 -20.25 5.89 -6.57
CA VAL A 55 -20.41 4.60 -7.25
C VAL A 55 -20.22 3.44 -6.27
N ASP A 56 -19.27 3.59 -5.34
CA ASP A 56 -18.96 2.57 -4.36
C ASP A 56 -18.58 3.15 -2.98
N HIS A 57 -18.25 2.27 -2.04
CA HIS A 57 -17.87 2.63 -0.67
C HIS A 57 -16.53 3.39 -0.57
N ALA A 58 -15.68 3.34 -1.60
CA ALA A 58 -14.43 4.11 -1.62
C ALA A 58 -14.72 5.59 -1.96
N ASP A 59 -15.67 5.84 -2.87
CA ASP A 59 -16.12 7.20 -3.18
C ASP A 59 -16.81 7.85 -1.97
N GLU A 60 -17.69 7.08 -1.28
CA GLU A 60 -18.33 7.52 -0.04
C GLU A 60 -17.29 7.87 1.02
N PHE A 61 -16.27 6.99 1.19
CA PHE A 61 -15.18 7.24 2.12
C PHE A 61 -14.40 8.50 1.76
N PHE A 62 -14.11 8.74 0.49
CA PHE A 62 -13.41 9.95 0.05
C PHE A 62 -14.23 11.21 0.32
N ALA A 63 -15.52 11.21 -0.02
CA ALA A 63 -16.39 12.34 0.21
C ALA A 63 -16.49 12.68 1.71
N ASP A 64 -16.69 11.68 2.58
CA ASP A 64 -16.92 11.89 4.00
C ASP A 64 -15.62 12.15 4.79
N HIS A 65 -14.62 11.27 4.61
CA HIS A 65 -13.43 11.24 5.47
C HIS A 65 -12.24 12.07 4.94
N VAL A 66 -12.27 12.50 3.69
CA VAL A 66 -11.26 13.40 3.15
C VAL A 66 -11.84 14.79 2.94
N VAL A 67 -12.84 14.93 2.09
CA VAL A 67 -13.40 16.24 1.74
C VAL A 67 -14.22 16.80 2.90
N GLY A 68 -15.14 16.02 3.46
CA GLY A 68 -15.98 16.39 4.59
C GLY A 68 -15.16 16.67 5.85
N ALA A 69 -14.23 15.77 6.19
CA ALA A 69 -13.37 15.96 7.37
C ALA A 69 -12.49 17.22 7.26
N LEU A 70 -11.99 17.54 6.06
CA LEU A 70 -11.25 18.79 5.83
C LEU A 70 -12.15 20.03 5.96
N ALA A 71 -13.38 19.95 5.44
CA ALA A 71 -14.37 21.01 5.59
C ALA A 71 -14.69 21.26 7.07
N ASP A 72 -14.95 20.21 7.85
CA ASP A 72 -15.26 20.30 9.27
C ASP A 72 -14.10 20.90 10.09
N ASP A 73 -12.86 20.51 9.80
CA ASP A 73 -11.67 21.07 10.44
C ASP A 73 -11.51 22.57 10.16
N LEU A 74 -11.77 23.02 8.94
CA LEU A 74 -11.77 24.45 8.58
C LEU A 74 -12.96 25.19 9.20
N ASP A 75 -14.14 24.56 9.31
CA ASP A 75 -15.34 25.16 9.92
C ASP A 75 -15.14 25.47 11.40
N VAL A 76 -14.56 24.54 12.15
CA VAL A 76 -14.21 24.75 13.57
C VAL A 76 -13.31 25.99 13.73
N ILE A 77 -12.34 26.18 12.85
CA ILE A 77 -11.46 27.37 12.90
C ILE A 77 -12.23 28.64 12.54
N GLY A 78 -13.02 28.60 11.47
CA GLY A 78 -13.84 29.74 11.04
C GLY A 78 -14.81 30.20 12.12
N LEU A 79 -15.48 29.24 12.78
CA LEU A 79 -16.39 29.51 13.91
C LEU A 79 -15.65 30.12 15.10
N ALA A 80 -14.48 29.58 15.47
CA ALA A 80 -13.68 30.09 16.58
C ALA A 80 -13.20 31.54 16.31
N VAL A 81 -12.77 31.85 15.09
CA VAL A 81 -12.36 33.20 14.69
C VAL A 81 -13.56 34.17 14.70
N SER A 82 -14.73 33.72 14.24
CA SER A 82 -15.96 34.52 14.27
C SER A 82 -16.40 34.82 15.70
N ALA A 83 -16.44 33.80 16.57
CA ALA A 83 -16.81 33.96 17.96
C ALA A 83 -15.88 34.94 18.71
N ALA A 84 -14.57 34.84 18.51
CA ALA A 84 -13.62 35.78 19.09
C ALA A 84 -13.85 37.21 18.59
N ALA A 85 -14.17 37.39 17.29
CA ALA A 85 -14.51 38.70 16.75
C ALA A 85 -15.82 39.29 17.34
N ASP A 86 -16.81 38.47 17.62
CA ASP A 86 -18.08 38.90 18.20
C ASP A 86 -17.93 39.27 19.68
N GLU A 87 -16.98 38.67 20.40
CA GLU A 87 -16.56 39.06 21.74
C GLU A 87 -15.66 40.31 21.77
N GLY A 88 -15.30 40.86 20.59
CA GLY A 88 -14.37 41.99 20.46
C GLY A 88 -12.90 41.62 20.70
N ALA A 89 -12.58 40.34 20.80
CA ALA A 89 -11.19 39.86 20.91
C ALA A 89 -10.51 39.89 19.55
N VAL A 90 -9.23 40.25 19.54
CA VAL A 90 -8.43 40.31 18.31
C VAL A 90 -7.19 39.41 18.44
N LEU A 91 -6.96 38.56 17.44
CA LEU A 91 -5.81 37.68 17.40
C LEU A 91 -4.51 38.45 17.10
N PRO A 92 -3.36 38.04 17.66
CA PRO A 92 -2.07 38.61 17.30
C PRO A 92 -1.78 38.46 15.79
N VAL A 93 -1.06 39.42 15.20
CA VAL A 93 -0.66 39.44 13.78
C VAL A 93 -0.10 38.10 13.34
N ARG A 94 0.83 37.54 14.14
CA ARG A 94 1.44 36.23 13.84
C ARG A 94 0.41 35.11 13.68
N ARG A 95 -0.63 35.10 14.52
CA ARG A 95 -1.67 34.08 14.45
C ARG A 95 -2.59 34.28 13.25
N MET A 96 -2.97 35.52 12.97
CA MET A 96 -3.71 35.87 11.76
C MET A 96 -2.98 35.41 10.49
N HIS A 97 -1.69 35.73 10.40
CA HIS A 97 -0.85 35.32 9.28
C HIS A 97 -0.77 33.78 9.14
N GLN A 98 -0.61 33.05 10.25
CA GLN A 98 -0.64 31.58 10.23
C GLN A 98 -1.96 31.03 9.69
N LEU A 99 -3.08 31.62 10.06
CA LEU A 99 -4.41 31.17 9.61
C LEU A 99 -4.62 31.46 8.12
N HIS A 100 -4.21 32.64 7.60
CA HIS A 100 -4.21 32.91 6.15
C HIS A 100 -3.34 31.92 5.40
N ARG A 101 -2.10 31.68 5.86
CA ARG A 101 -1.20 30.70 5.25
C ARG A 101 -1.77 29.28 5.25
N ARG A 102 -2.51 28.89 6.28
CA ARG A 102 -3.17 27.58 6.33
C ARG A 102 -4.21 27.45 5.22
N LEU A 103 -5.05 28.46 4.98
CA LEU A 103 -6.01 28.46 3.88
C LEU A 103 -5.30 28.32 2.53
N VAL A 104 -4.27 29.14 2.30
CA VAL A 104 -3.49 29.07 1.06
C VAL A 104 -2.89 27.67 0.88
N ALA A 105 -2.25 27.12 1.91
CA ALA A 105 -1.63 25.79 1.85
C ALA A 105 -2.63 24.67 1.57
N THR A 106 -3.86 24.79 2.07
CA THR A 106 -4.93 23.80 1.84
C THR A 106 -5.32 23.72 0.36
N PHE A 107 -5.30 24.83 -0.38
CA PHE A 107 -5.73 24.89 -1.78
C PHE A 107 -4.57 25.05 -2.77
N ARG A 108 -3.35 25.15 -2.28
CA ARG A 108 -2.16 25.29 -3.13
C ARG A 108 -1.66 23.93 -3.58
N ALA A 109 -2.23 23.46 -4.68
CA ALA A 109 -1.77 22.26 -5.38
C ALA A 109 -1.67 22.52 -6.87
N GLU A 110 -0.69 21.91 -7.51
CA GLU A 110 -0.56 21.85 -8.96
C GLU A 110 -0.78 20.40 -9.40
N LEU A 111 -1.73 20.20 -10.30
CA LEU A 111 -2.05 18.89 -10.85
C LEU A 111 -1.55 18.83 -12.28
N THR A 112 -0.65 17.87 -12.54
CA THR A 112 -0.11 17.61 -13.87
C THR A 112 -0.34 16.16 -14.26
N SER A 113 -0.37 15.90 -15.56
CA SER A 113 -0.45 14.55 -16.13
C SER A 113 0.85 14.23 -16.85
N PHE A 114 1.37 13.02 -16.63
CA PHE A 114 2.60 12.57 -17.25
C PHE A 114 2.45 11.13 -17.74
N GLU A 115 2.66 10.94 -19.05
CA GLU A 115 2.62 9.61 -19.68
C GLU A 115 3.99 9.29 -20.31
N ARG A 116 4.81 8.53 -19.57
CA ARG A 116 6.19 8.23 -19.97
C ARG A 116 6.33 7.53 -21.31
N LYS A 117 5.34 6.70 -21.69
CA LYS A 117 5.39 5.93 -22.94
C LYS A 117 5.21 6.75 -24.20
N GLN A 118 4.88 8.04 -24.09
CA GLN A 118 4.91 8.99 -25.20
C GLN A 118 6.35 9.32 -25.62
N TYR A 119 7.34 9.06 -24.74
CA TYR A 119 8.71 9.48 -24.95
C TYR A 119 9.64 8.28 -25.12
N VAL A 120 10.30 8.19 -26.30
CA VAL A 120 11.26 7.14 -26.60
C VAL A 120 12.54 7.21 -25.75
N SER A 121 12.81 8.37 -25.14
CA SER A 121 13.93 8.58 -24.22
C SER A 121 13.69 8.01 -22.81
N LEU A 122 12.50 7.47 -22.53
CA LEU A 122 12.16 6.90 -21.22
C LEU A 122 11.88 5.41 -21.36
N SER A 123 12.14 4.65 -20.29
CA SER A 123 11.89 3.21 -20.31
C SER A 123 10.41 2.88 -20.52
N HIS A 124 10.14 1.91 -21.39
CA HIS A 124 8.80 1.39 -21.65
C HIS A 124 8.49 0.10 -20.89
N ALA A 125 9.36 -0.34 -19.97
CA ALA A 125 9.15 -1.54 -19.18
C ALA A 125 7.80 -1.47 -18.40
N PRO A 126 6.93 -2.50 -18.52
CA PRO A 126 5.56 -2.46 -18.03
C PRO A 126 5.48 -2.78 -16.53
N ASN A 127 6.12 -1.98 -15.69
CA ASN A 127 6.09 -2.14 -14.23
C ASN A 127 5.93 -0.78 -13.51
N LYS A 128 5.50 -0.83 -12.24
CA LYS A 128 5.25 0.35 -11.41
C LYS A 128 6.55 1.11 -11.08
N ALA A 129 7.62 0.39 -10.75
CA ALA A 129 8.90 0.99 -10.41
C ALA A 129 9.42 1.89 -11.53
N MET A 130 9.39 1.42 -12.78
CA MET A 130 9.82 2.23 -13.93
C MET A 130 8.91 3.42 -14.22
N ASN A 131 7.62 3.35 -13.83
CA ASN A 131 6.74 4.51 -13.91
C ASN A 131 7.18 5.61 -12.94
N LEU A 132 7.51 5.24 -11.71
CA LEU A 132 8.03 6.16 -10.69
C LEU A 132 9.43 6.67 -11.05
N ASN A 133 10.33 5.78 -11.45
CA ASN A 133 11.71 6.09 -11.83
C ASN A 133 11.80 7.11 -12.96
N SER A 134 10.95 6.98 -13.97
CA SER A 134 10.92 7.91 -15.10
C SER A 134 10.58 9.33 -14.66
N TYR A 135 9.59 9.51 -13.78
CA TYR A 135 9.22 10.83 -13.28
C TYR A 135 10.24 11.39 -12.28
N ILE A 136 10.72 10.57 -11.34
CA ILE A 136 11.75 10.97 -10.36
C ILE A 136 13.03 11.40 -11.07
N GLY A 137 13.43 10.70 -12.13
CA GLY A 137 14.61 11.02 -12.92
C GLY A 137 14.53 12.34 -13.69
N LEU A 138 13.32 12.88 -13.89
CA LEU A 138 13.10 14.16 -14.55
C LEU A 138 13.06 15.35 -13.57
N MET A 139 12.96 15.11 -12.26
CA MET A 139 12.84 16.16 -11.24
C MET A 139 14.04 17.10 -11.23
N GLY A 140 13.77 18.39 -11.08
CA GLY A 140 14.79 19.44 -10.98
C GLY A 140 15.32 19.94 -12.32
N ALA A 141 14.76 19.48 -13.44
CA ALA A 141 15.22 19.87 -14.77
C ALA A 141 14.08 20.30 -15.70
N SER A 142 14.47 20.91 -16.81
CA SER A 142 13.58 21.38 -17.87
C SER A 142 13.90 20.65 -19.16
N TYR A 143 12.88 20.30 -19.92
CA TYR A 143 12.98 19.45 -21.09
C TYR A 143 12.25 20.04 -22.29
N ARG A 144 12.80 19.78 -23.47
CA ARG A 144 12.18 20.07 -24.75
C ARG A 144 11.82 18.76 -25.44
N GLU A 145 10.67 18.73 -26.07
CA GLU A 145 10.24 17.64 -26.91
C GLU A 145 10.90 17.73 -28.27
N VAL A 146 11.63 16.69 -28.65
CA VAL A 146 12.35 16.61 -29.91
C VAL A 146 11.86 15.40 -30.70
N ALA A 147 11.41 15.64 -31.93
CA ALA A 147 11.05 14.56 -32.84
C ALA A 147 12.29 13.79 -33.29
N THR A 148 12.27 12.47 -33.14
CA THR A 148 13.31 11.56 -33.62
C THR A 148 12.69 10.53 -34.58
N PRO A 149 13.48 9.79 -35.36
CA PRO A 149 12.96 8.71 -36.20
C PRO A 149 12.21 7.61 -35.45
N LEU A 150 12.47 7.48 -34.12
CA LEU A 150 11.85 6.48 -33.26
C LEU A 150 10.63 7.01 -32.49
N GLY A 151 10.36 8.31 -32.54
CA GLY A 151 9.27 8.98 -31.81
C GLY A 151 9.77 10.24 -31.11
N THR A 152 8.94 10.80 -30.22
CA THR A 152 9.28 12.01 -29.45
C THR A 152 10.23 11.65 -28.30
N ALA A 153 11.30 12.42 -28.15
CA ALA A 153 12.26 12.32 -27.04
C ALA A 153 12.23 13.57 -26.16
N LEU A 154 12.40 13.41 -24.87
CA LEU A 154 12.67 14.50 -23.93
C LEU A 154 14.18 14.77 -23.88
N VAL A 155 14.57 15.99 -24.20
CA VAL A 155 15.99 16.43 -24.17
C VAL A 155 16.11 17.59 -23.18
N ALA A 156 17.05 17.47 -22.24
CA ALA A 156 17.30 18.53 -21.25
C ALA A 156 17.66 19.85 -21.93
N CYS A 157 17.09 20.95 -21.46
CA CYS A 157 17.29 22.28 -22.01
C CYS A 157 17.22 23.38 -20.95
N ALA A 158 17.51 24.62 -21.34
CA ALA A 158 17.31 25.75 -20.45
C ALA A 158 15.81 26.01 -20.19
N PRO A 159 15.40 26.48 -18.99
CA PRO A 159 13.98 26.68 -18.64
C PRO A 159 13.19 27.54 -19.61
N ARG A 160 13.85 28.55 -20.24
CA ARG A 160 13.19 29.47 -21.20
C ARG A 160 12.79 28.78 -22.52
N SER A 161 13.37 27.65 -22.85
CA SER A 161 13.13 26.92 -24.09
C SER A 161 12.46 25.54 -23.84
N ALA A 162 11.92 25.36 -22.66
CA ALA A 162 11.35 24.08 -22.24
C ALA A 162 9.87 23.96 -22.59
N ASP A 163 9.47 22.80 -23.06
CA ASP A 163 8.07 22.40 -23.20
C ASP A 163 7.53 21.82 -21.88
N MET A 164 8.42 21.23 -21.06
CA MET A 164 8.09 20.67 -19.75
C MET A 164 9.19 21.01 -18.73
N THR A 165 8.77 21.45 -17.55
CA THR A 165 9.66 21.63 -16.38
C THR A 165 9.12 20.82 -15.22
N VAL A 166 9.96 19.94 -14.65
CA VAL A 166 9.60 19.11 -13.51
C VAL A 166 10.26 19.71 -12.25
N PRO A 167 9.47 20.13 -11.25
CA PRO A 167 10.01 20.75 -10.05
C PRO A 167 10.91 19.79 -9.28
N ASP A 168 11.89 20.34 -8.58
CA ASP A 168 12.67 19.58 -7.60
C ASP A 168 11.94 19.54 -6.25
N THR A 169 12.27 18.52 -5.44
CA THR A 169 11.65 18.34 -4.13
C THR A 169 12.55 17.56 -3.18
N ASP A 170 12.43 17.82 -1.88
CA ASP A 170 13.13 17.07 -0.84
C ASP A 170 12.44 15.73 -0.55
N TYR A 171 11.14 15.64 -0.82
CA TYR A 171 10.31 14.47 -0.52
C TYR A 171 9.42 14.08 -1.69
N VAL A 172 9.29 12.79 -1.90
CA VAL A 172 8.39 12.18 -2.88
C VAL A 172 7.36 11.33 -2.15
N LEU A 173 6.09 11.63 -2.36
CA LEU A 173 4.99 10.79 -1.90
C LEU A 173 4.55 9.87 -3.04
N THR A 174 4.64 8.57 -2.82
CA THR A 174 4.16 7.56 -3.77
C THR A 174 2.79 7.02 -3.36
N LEU A 175 1.87 6.93 -4.31
CA LEU A 175 0.52 6.42 -4.12
C LEU A 175 0.16 5.38 -5.18
N ASP A 176 -0.64 4.39 -4.81
CA ASP A 176 -1.38 3.59 -5.79
C ASP A 176 -2.64 4.36 -6.24
N ALA A 177 -3.09 4.13 -7.46
CA ALA A 177 -4.24 4.84 -8.03
C ALA A 177 -5.57 4.59 -7.29
N ASP A 178 -5.61 3.56 -6.46
CA ASP A 178 -6.75 3.15 -5.63
C ASP A 178 -6.54 3.46 -4.14
N SER A 179 -5.61 4.35 -3.82
CA SER A 179 -5.30 4.77 -2.44
C SER A 179 -5.80 6.17 -2.15
N VAL A 180 -6.31 6.35 -0.95
CA VAL A 180 -6.75 7.63 -0.41
C VAL A 180 -5.97 7.92 0.87
N LEU A 181 -5.56 9.18 1.04
CA LEU A 181 -4.90 9.69 2.23
C LEU A 181 -5.83 10.58 3.02
N LEU A 182 -5.77 10.48 4.35
CA LEU A 182 -6.45 11.44 5.22
C LEU A 182 -5.73 12.80 5.18
N PRO A 183 -6.44 13.91 5.46
CA PRO A 183 -5.90 15.27 5.31
C PRO A 183 -4.58 15.52 6.05
N GLU A 184 -4.36 14.87 7.19
CA GLU A 184 -3.15 15.09 8.00
C GLU A 184 -1.95 14.24 7.59
N TYR A 185 -2.10 13.30 6.66
CA TYR A 185 -1.07 12.32 6.30
C TYR A 185 0.30 12.96 6.05
N ALA A 186 0.36 13.86 5.07
CA ALA A 186 1.63 14.47 4.67
C ALA A 186 2.24 15.32 5.79
N ALA A 187 1.41 16.11 6.49
CA ALA A 187 1.87 16.99 7.56
C ALA A 187 2.47 16.21 8.74
N ARG A 188 1.83 15.12 9.15
CA ARG A 188 2.31 14.28 10.28
C ARG A 188 3.59 13.52 9.93
N ILE A 189 3.65 12.93 8.73
CA ILE A 189 4.82 12.17 8.31
C ILE A 189 6.02 13.08 8.07
N LEU A 190 5.83 14.22 7.39
CA LEU A 190 6.91 15.20 7.19
C LEU A 190 7.41 15.78 8.51
N HIS A 191 6.50 16.11 9.44
CA HIS A 191 6.90 16.54 10.78
C HIS A 191 7.78 15.52 11.50
N LEU A 192 7.46 14.22 11.39
CA LEU A 192 8.29 13.16 11.93
C LEU A 192 9.67 13.12 11.25
N MET A 193 9.70 13.15 9.92
CA MET A 193 10.94 13.02 9.14
C MET A 193 11.88 14.22 9.30
N GLU A 194 11.34 15.41 9.60
CA GLU A 194 12.11 16.64 9.85
C GLU A 194 12.72 16.72 11.25
N GLN A 195 12.35 15.83 12.17
CA GLN A 195 12.98 15.78 13.48
C GLN A 195 14.44 15.31 13.35
N SER A 196 15.34 15.93 14.08
CA SER A 196 16.79 15.59 14.05
C SER A 196 17.07 14.11 14.37
N ALA A 197 16.27 13.50 15.25
CA ALA A 197 16.36 12.08 15.58
C ALA A 197 16.03 11.17 14.37
N HIS A 198 15.29 11.68 13.37
CA HIS A 198 14.84 10.94 12.20
C HIS A 198 15.54 11.38 10.89
N ALA A 199 16.68 12.07 10.99
CA ALA A 199 17.43 12.55 9.83
C ALA A 199 17.87 11.43 8.86
N ARG A 200 17.98 10.19 9.36
CA ARG A 200 18.34 9.00 8.56
C ARG A 200 17.12 8.14 8.18
N VAL A 201 15.91 8.62 8.41
CA VAL A 201 14.69 7.96 7.88
C VAL A 201 14.57 8.32 6.40
N GLY A 202 14.82 7.34 5.54
CA GLY A 202 14.70 7.47 4.09
C GLY A 202 13.28 7.26 3.59
N VAL A 203 12.50 6.40 4.27
CA VAL A 203 11.10 6.10 3.95
C VAL A 203 10.26 6.08 5.21
N ALA A 204 9.17 6.83 5.21
CA ALA A 204 8.15 6.76 6.24
C ALA A 204 6.79 6.44 5.62
N GLN A 205 6.07 5.48 6.19
CA GLN A 205 4.75 5.03 5.75
C GLN A 205 3.80 4.88 6.93
N THR A 206 2.49 4.94 6.67
CA THR A 206 1.46 4.57 7.64
C THR A 206 0.91 3.20 7.31
N PRO A 207 0.25 2.51 8.26
CA PRO A 207 -0.66 1.44 7.89
C PRO A 207 -1.64 1.94 6.84
N TYR A 208 -1.88 1.13 5.81
CA TYR A 208 -3.03 1.33 4.95
C TYR A 208 -4.03 0.20 5.18
N SER A 209 -5.30 0.56 5.30
CA SER A 209 -6.39 -0.38 5.53
C SER A 209 -7.27 -0.50 4.30
N SER A 210 -8.09 -1.52 4.28
CA SER A 210 -9.22 -1.56 3.36
C SER A 210 -10.23 -0.48 3.73
N TYR A 211 -10.92 0.05 2.72
CA TYR A 211 -12.02 0.98 2.96
C TYR A 211 -13.09 0.35 3.86
N PRO A 212 -13.63 1.08 4.84
CA PRO A 212 -14.81 0.65 5.58
C PRO A 212 -16.01 0.48 4.64
N GLY A 213 -16.97 -0.38 5.03
CA GLY A 213 -18.17 -0.55 4.22
C GLY A 213 -18.04 -1.46 3.00
N SER A 214 -16.90 -2.16 2.82
CA SER A 214 -16.69 -3.07 1.69
C SER A 214 -17.86 -4.04 1.48
N ALA A 215 -18.32 -4.15 0.23
CA ALA A 215 -19.51 -4.92 -0.15
C ALA A 215 -19.32 -6.43 0.03
N THR A 216 -18.08 -6.93 -0.02
CA THR A 216 -17.79 -8.37 0.03
C THR A 216 -17.07 -8.78 1.31
N ARG A 217 -17.34 -10.02 1.74
CA ARG A 217 -16.65 -10.61 2.89
C ARG A 217 -15.17 -10.87 2.63
N ILE A 218 -14.80 -11.09 1.36
CA ILE A 218 -13.42 -11.35 0.96
C ILE A 218 -12.56 -10.09 1.11
N GLU A 219 -13.06 -8.93 0.71
CA GLU A 219 -12.37 -7.64 0.90
C GLU A 219 -12.10 -7.38 2.38
N ARG A 220 -13.13 -7.55 3.21
CA ARG A 220 -13.02 -7.34 4.65
C ARG A 220 -11.96 -8.24 5.30
N ILE A 221 -11.93 -9.56 4.96
CA ILE A 221 -10.98 -10.48 5.57
C ILE A 221 -9.57 -10.29 5.00
N ALA A 222 -9.44 -9.94 3.72
CA ALA A 222 -8.17 -9.56 3.11
C ALA A 222 -7.61 -8.30 3.77
N GLY A 223 -8.44 -7.28 4.02
CA GLY A 223 -8.09 -6.09 4.77
C GLY A 223 -7.61 -6.41 6.18
N ALA A 224 -8.33 -7.27 6.92
CA ALA A 224 -7.94 -7.69 8.26
C ALA A 224 -6.53 -8.33 8.29
N THR A 225 -6.19 -9.15 7.29
CA THR A 225 -4.83 -9.72 7.19
C THR A 225 -3.76 -8.69 6.89
N THR A 226 -4.08 -7.64 6.13
CA THR A 226 -3.18 -6.53 5.84
C THR A 226 -2.95 -5.67 7.09
N ASP A 227 -4.00 -5.39 7.85
CA ASP A 227 -3.90 -4.65 9.10
C ASP A 227 -3.02 -5.36 10.15
N LEU A 228 -3.17 -6.68 10.29
CA LEU A 228 -2.29 -7.47 11.14
C LEU A 228 -0.82 -7.41 10.68
N GLN A 229 -0.58 -7.42 9.36
CA GLN A 229 0.76 -7.28 8.80
C GLN A 229 1.38 -5.92 9.18
N HIS A 230 0.60 -4.85 9.15
CA HIS A 230 1.09 -3.52 9.53
C HIS A 230 1.46 -3.42 11.02
N ILE A 231 0.74 -4.09 11.93
CA ILE A 231 1.14 -4.18 13.34
C ILE A 231 2.53 -4.82 13.47
N VAL A 232 2.79 -5.88 12.72
CA VAL A 232 4.12 -6.51 12.69
C VAL A 232 5.18 -5.52 12.20
N HIS A 233 4.92 -4.77 11.13
CA HIS A 233 5.85 -3.75 10.63
C HIS A 233 6.11 -2.62 11.62
N GLN A 234 5.10 -2.17 12.36
CA GLN A 234 5.27 -1.20 13.43
C GLN A 234 6.24 -1.70 14.50
N GLY A 235 6.05 -2.95 14.96
CA GLY A 235 6.98 -3.59 15.90
C GLY A 235 8.40 -3.75 15.33
N MET A 236 8.52 -4.10 14.06
CA MET A 236 9.81 -4.24 13.37
C MET A 236 10.56 -2.92 13.22
N THR A 237 9.86 -1.77 13.21
CA THR A 237 10.48 -0.43 13.17
C THR A 237 11.44 -0.22 14.32
N HIS A 238 11.10 -0.67 15.53
CA HIS A 238 11.96 -0.56 16.71
C HIS A 238 13.32 -1.28 16.55
N TYR A 239 13.37 -2.30 15.71
CA TYR A 239 14.59 -3.09 15.45
C TYR A 239 15.30 -2.71 14.15
N ASP A 240 14.92 -1.61 13.49
CA ASP A 240 15.38 -1.21 12.15
C ASP A 240 15.16 -2.32 11.10
N ALA A 241 14.16 -3.20 11.34
CA ALA A 241 13.92 -4.40 10.56
C ALA A 241 12.74 -4.28 9.58
N THR A 242 12.01 -3.20 9.63
CA THR A 242 10.82 -3.01 8.81
C THR A 242 11.16 -2.87 7.33
N PHE A 243 10.14 -3.06 6.49
CA PHE A 243 10.22 -2.89 5.04
C PHE A 243 9.23 -1.82 4.59
N TRP A 244 9.55 -1.17 3.50
CA TRP A 244 8.57 -0.46 2.71
C TRP A 244 7.66 -1.49 2.04
N VAL A 245 6.37 -1.38 2.26
CA VAL A 245 5.38 -2.37 1.80
C VAL A 245 4.25 -1.66 1.06
N GLY A 246 4.46 -1.46 -0.20
CA GLY A 246 3.45 -0.96 -1.12
C GLY A 246 3.40 0.54 -1.29
N ALA A 247 2.23 1.04 -1.62
CA ALA A 247 1.94 2.44 -1.81
C ALA A 247 1.87 3.20 -0.48
N ASN A 248 1.65 4.49 -0.53
CA ASN A 248 1.44 5.37 0.62
C ASN A 248 2.69 5.55 1.48
N ALA A 249 3.79 5.90 0.84
CA ALA A 249 5.03 6.20 1.53
C ALA A 249 5.57 7.57 1.12
N ILE A 250 6.10 8.30 2.08
CA ILE A 250 6.94 9.47 1.83
C ILE A 250 8.39 9.03 1.82
N LEU A 251 9.07 9.31 0.74
CA LEU A 251 10.46 8.99 0.51
C LEU A 251 11.30 10.27 0.50
N ARG A 252 12.43 10.25 1.18
CA ARG A 252 13.41 11.34 1.10
C ARG A 252 14.18 11.21 -0.22
N LYS A 253 14.19 12.26 -1.05
CA LYS A 253 14.80 12.22 -2.38
C LYS A 253 16.29 11.88 -2.32
N THR A 254 17.04 12.44 -1.35
CA THR A 254 18.45 12.10 -1.16
C THR A 254 18.70 10.62 -0.85
N ALA A 255 17.76 9.95 -0.18
CA ALA A 255 17.86 8.51 0.05
C ALA A 255 17.64 7.70 -1.24
N LEU A 256 16.77 8.17 -2.13
CA LEU A 256 16.59 7.57 -3.46
C LEU A 256 17.80 7.80 -4.35
N GLU A 257 18.41 8.99 -4.28
CA GLU A 257 19.64 9.32 -5.02
C GLU A 257 20.81 8.42 -4.61
N ASP A 258 20.97 8.13 -3.31
CA ASP A 258 22.01 7.24 -2.80
C ASP A 258 21.91 5.79 -3.33
N ILE A 259 20.72 5.32 -3.69
CA ILE A 259 20.49 3.97 -4.22
C ILE A 259 20.25 3.97 -5.73
N CYS A 260 20.41 5.12 -6.40
CA CYS A 260 20.16 5.25 -7.82
C CYS A 260 21.19 4.41 -8.62
N GLU A 261 20.69 3.57 -9.49
CA GLU A 261 21.49 2.84 -10.48
C GLU A 261 21.23 3.40 -11.86
N VAL A 262 22.28 3.57 -12.64
CA VAL A 262 22.22 4.03 -14.02
C VAL A 262 22.39 2.85 -14.96
N ASP A 263 21.46 2.72 -15.90
CA ASP A 263 21.47 1.70 -16.95
C ASP A 263 21.15 2.36 -18.29
N TYR A 264 21.18 1.60 -19.38
CA TYR A 264 20.89 2.10 -20.72
C TYR A 264 19.87 1.22 -21.42
N GLU A 265 18.85 1.83 -22.00
CA GLU A 265 17.92 1.20 -22.93
C GLU A 265 18.14 1.81 -24.34
N GLY A 266 18.87 1.08 -25.21
CA GLY A 266 19.39 1.65 -26.45
C GLY A 266 20.40 2.76 -26.18
N ASP A 267 20.17 3.95 -26.75
CA ASP A 267 21.02 5.13 -26.58
C ASP A 267 20.60 6.01 -25.39
N TRP A 268 19.56 5.62 -24.64
CA TRP A 268 18.97 6.43 -23.59
C TRP A 268 19.38 5.96 -22.20
N GLU A 269 19.79 6.92 -21.36
CA GLU A 269 20.08 6.69 -19.95
C GLU A 269 18.78 6.46 -19.17
N VAL A 270 18.74 5.37 -18.40
CA VAL A 270 17.62 4.99 -17.53
C VAL A 270 18.11 4.96 -16.09
N ARG A 271 17.57 5.85 -15.27
CA ARG A 271 17.87 5.91 -13.83
C ARG A 271 16.86 5.10 -13.05
N ARG A 272 17.37 4.23 -12.16
CA ARG A 272 16.57 3.38 -11.28
C ARG A 272 16.77 3.78 -9.83
N TYR A 273 15.87 4.58 -9.31
CA TYR A 273 15.80 4.97 -7.90
C TYR A 273 15.05 3.92 -7.07
N ILE A 274 14.06 3.28 -7.67
CA ILE A 274 13.27 2.20 -7.11
C ILE A 274 13.59 0.95 -7.90
N GLN A 275 14.03 -0.10 -7.22
CA GLN A 275 14.47 -1.33 -7.87
C GLN A 275 13.30 -2.09 -8.49
N ASP A 276 13.54 -2.72 -9.63
CA ASP A 276 12.53 -3.47 -10.39
C ASP A 276 12.96 -4.92 -10.73
N ARG A 277 13.94 -5.44 -9.99
CA ARG A 277 14.51 -6.77 -10.25
C ARG A 277 13.62 -7.90 -9.75
N THR A 278 12.77 -7.64 -8.75
CA THR A 278 11.79 -8.58 -8.24
C THR A 278 10.37 -8.07 -8.50
N VAL A 279 9.37 -8.86 -8.12
CA VAL A 279 7.95 -8.49 -8.24
C VAL A 279 7.42 -7.71 -7.03
N ILE A 280 8.29 -7.37 -6.07
CA ILE A 280 8.04 -6.55 -4.88
C ILE A 280 9.12 -5.48 -4.76
N GLU A 281 9.03 -4.49 -5.64
CA GLU A 281 10.00 -3.42 -5.86
C GLU A 281 10.28 -2.57 -4.61
N ASP A 282 9.25 -2.33 -3.82
CA ASP A 282 9.27 -1.59 -2.57
C ASP A 282 10.13 -2.28 -1.50
N THR A 283 9.86 -3.55 -1.26
CA THR A 283 10.62 -4.37 -0.32
C THR A 283 12.06 -4.55 -0.79
N GLU A 284 12.29 -4.67 -2.09
CA GLU A 284 13.62 -4.78 -2.67
C GLU A 284 14.45 -3.52 -2.43
N SER A 285 13.89 -2.33 -2.70
CA SER A 285 14.55 -1.04 -2.50
C SER A 285 14.91 -0.78 -1.03
N THR A 286 14.12 -1.34 -0.09
CA THR A 286 14.44 -1.28 1.35
C THR A 286 15.82 -1.84 1.67
N ILE A 287 16.24 -2.90 0.97
CA ILE A 287 17.54 -3.55 1.21
C ILE A 287 18.66 -2.62 0.77
N ASP A 288 18.51 -1.99 -0.40
CA ASP A 288 19.52 -1.09 -0.94
C ASP A 288 19.64 0.19 -0.08
N LEU A 289 18.52 0.76 0.38
CA LEU A 289 18.51 1.84 1.36
C LEU A 289 19.30 1.49 2.63
N GLY A 290 19.09 0.29 3.15
CA GLY A 290 19.82 -0.20 4.34
C GLY A 290 21.32 -0.37 4.13
N VAL A 291 21.82 -0.61 2.90
CA VAL A 291 23.26 -0.63 2.56
C VAL A 291 23.89 0.76 2.69
N HIS A 292 23.08 1.81 2.44
CA HIS A 292 23.50 3.21 2.54
C HIS A 292 23.21 3.84 3.92
N GLY A 293 22.81 3.01 4.90
CA GLY A 293 22.58 3.44 6.28
C GLY A 293 21.28 4.21 6.48
N TRP A 294 20.34 4.13 5.51
CA TRP A 294 19.00 4.65 5.68
C TRP A 294 18.12 3.67 6.45
N THR A 295 17.24 4.21 7.29
CA THR A 295 16.23 3.46 8.03
C THR A 295 14.83 3.72 7.49
N LEU A 296 13.88 2.90 7.89
CA LEU A 296 12.48 3.05 7.55
C LEU A 296 11.64 3.20 8.81
N PHE A 297 10.55 3.93 8.70
CA PHE A 297 9.65 4.18 9.81
C PHE A 297 8.19 3.87 9.45
N ASN A 298 7.54 3.01 10.23
CA ASN A 298 6.10 2.80 10.16
C ASN A 298 5.42 3.66 11.22
N TYR A 299 4.74 4.69 10.76
CA TYR A 299 3.99 5.60 11.61
C TYR A 299 2.82 4.84 12.26
N PRO A 300 2.55 5.03 13.56
CA PRO A 300 1.60 4.19 14.27
C PRO A 300 0.13 4.42 13.91
N GLU A 301 -0.22 5.64 13.48
CA GLU A 301 -1.59 5.97 13.13
C GLU A 301 -1.92 5.54 11.69
N ARG A 302 -3.18 5.16 11.50
CA ARG A 302 -3.72 4.75 10.21
C ARG A 302 -4.25 5.97 9.48
N LEU A 303 -3.48 6.49 8.52
CA LEU A 303 -3.78 7.71 7.77
C LEU A 303 -3.94 7.46 6.26
N ALA A 304 -3.98 6.18 5.85
CA ALA A 304 -4.13 5.80 4.45
C ALA A 304 -5.09 4.61 4.30
N TYR A 305 -5.80 4.59 3.20
CA TYR A 305 -6.73 3.52 2.82
C TYR A 305 -6.50 3.14 1.36
N SER A 306 -6.75 1.87 1.03
CA SER A 306 -6.55 1.35 -0.32
C SER A 306 -7.55 0.26 -0.62
N ALA A 307 -7.95 0.10 -1.88
CA ALA A 307 -8.83 -0.97 -2.28
C ALA A 307 -8.18 -2.34 -2.06
N THR A 308 -8.97 -3.29 -1.60
CA THR A 308 -8.60 -4.71 -1.52
C THR A 308 -9.18 -5.48 -2.70
N PRO A 309 -8.62 -6.66 -3.05
CA PRO A 309 -9.17 -7.47 -4.13
C PRO A 309 -10.65 -7.80 -3.92
N PRO A 310 -11.54 -7.47 -4.87
CA PRO A 310 -12.99 -7.64 -4.70
C PRO A 310 -13.46 -9.09 -4.90
N ASP A 311 -12.64 -9.93 -5.55
CA ASP A 311 -12.94 -11.32 -5.87
C ASP A 311 -11.76 -12.26 -5.61
N PHE A 312 -12.04 -13.57 -5.63
CA PHE A 312 -11.03 -14.58 -5.36
C PHE A 312 -9.94 -14.67 -6.42
N GLY A 313 -10.25 -14.37 -7.69
CA GLY A 313 -9.27 -14.38 -8.77
C GLY A 313 -8.21 -13.30 -8.61
N SER A 314 -8.64 -12.07 -8.34
CA SER A 314 -7.76 -10.92 -8.05
C SER A 314 -6.90 -11.18 -6.83
N LEU A 315 -7.52 -11.73 -5.77
CA LEU A 315 -6.84 -12.09 -4.54
C LEU A 315 -5.75 -13.14 -4.79
N CYS A 316 -6.03 -14.19 -5.59
CA CYS A 316 -5.04 -15.20 -5.96
C CYS A 316 -3.82 -14.59 -6.65
N ILE A 317 -4.03 -13.63 -7.57
CA ILE A 317 -2.93 -12.93 -8.26
C ILE A 317 -2.08 -12.16 -7.25
N GLN A 318 -2.71 -11.42 -6.33
CA GLN A 318 -2.01 -10.64 -5.32
C GLN A 318 -1.19 -11.54 -4.38
N ARG A 319 -1.81 -12.58 -3.82
CA ARG A 319 -1.17 -13.47 -2.85
C ARG A 319 -0.05 -14.31 -3.47
N GLN A 320 -0.24 -14.79 -4.71
CA GLN A 320 0.80 -15.48 -5.44
C GLN A 320 2.03 -14.58 -5.68
N ARG A 321 1.81 -13.30 -6.01
CA ARG A 321 2.89 -12.31 -6.17
C ARG A 321 3.67 -12.10 -4.87
N TRP A 322 2.98 -11.92 -3.74
CA TRP A 322 3.63 -11.76 -2.45
C TRP A 322 4.43 -12.99 -2.03
N ALA A 323 3.86 -14.18 -2.20
CA ALA A 323 4.55 -15.43 -1.92
C ALA A 323 5.78 -15.65 -2.81
N ASN A 324 5.72 -15.22 -4.08
CA ASN A 324 6.86 -15.30 -5.01
C ASN A 324 7.97 -14.32 -4.62
N GLY A 325 7.64 -13.07 -4.23
CA GLY A 325 8.65 -12.04 -3.94
C GLY A 325 9.48 -12.33 -2.68
N GLY A 326 8.84 -12.83 -1.61
CA GLY A 326 9.45 -12.93 -0.29
C GLY A 326 10.77 -13.71 -0.24
N LEU A 327 10.83 -14.91 -0.82
CA LEU A 327 12.04 -15.74 -0.79
C LEU A 327 13.17 -15.17 -1.66
N LEU A 328 12.85 -14.46 -2.75
CA LEU A 328 13.85 -13.84 -3.62
C LEU A 328 14.68 -12.79 -2.88
N ILE A 329 14.06 -12.03 -1.99
CA ILE A 329 14.72 -11.00 -1.19
C ILE A 329 15.77 -11.57 -0.22
N LEU A 330 15.62 -12.82 0.25
CA LEU A 330 16.57 -13.44 1.16
C LEU A 330 18.01 -13.48 0.59
N SER A 331 18.16 -13.65 -0.70
CA SER A 331 19.47 -13.62 -1.35
C SER A 331 20.12 -12.24 -1.27
N LYS A 332 19.33 -11.17 -1.37
CA LYS A 332 19.80 -9.78 -1.24
C LYS A 332 20.15 -9.43 0.20
N LEU A 333 19.39 -9.92 1.19
CA LEU A 333 19.74 -9.75 2.61
C LEU A 333 21.14 -10.27 2.94
N ARG A 334 21.55 -11.39 2.33
CA ARG A 334 22.92 -11.89 2.47
C ARG A 334 23.97 -10.93 1.87
N LYS A 335 23.68 -10.35 0.69
CA LYS A 335 24.55 -9.35 0.06
C LYS A 335 24.66 -8.10 0.91
N GLN A 336 23.54 -7.58 1.42
CA GLN A 336 23.51 -6.45 2.35
C GLN A 336 24.35 -6.71 3.60
N SER A 337 24.15 -7.87 4.25
CA SER A 337 24.92 -8.24 5.44
C SER A 337 26.43 -8.30 5.18
N LYS A 338 26.85 -8.77 3.99
CA LYS A 338 28.25 -8.77 3.59
C LYS A 338 28.76 -7.36 3.32
N ALA A 339 28.00 -6.51 2.65
CA ALA A 339 28.37 -5.13 2.35
C ALA A 339 28.55 -4.29 3.64
N ARG A 340 27.62 -4.43 4.60
CA ARG A 340 27.70 -3.77 5.89
C ARG A 340 28.94 -4.22 6.69
N ARG A 341 29.22 -5.53 6.74
CA ARG A 341 30.45 -6.05 7.38
C ARG A 341 31.73 -5.51 6.73
N ALA A 342 31.77 -5.38 5.40
CA ALA A 342 32.89 -4.80 4.70
C ALA A 342 33.13 -3.32 5.06
N LYS A 343 32.07 -2.60 5.45
CA LYS A 343 32.13 -1.23 5.96
C LYS A 343 32.44 -1.15 7.47
N GLY A 344 32.65 -2.29 8.16
CA GLY A 344 32.88 -2.35 9.60
C GLY A 344 31.62 -2.27 10.45
N GLU A 345 30.44 -2.31 9.85
CA GLU A 345 29.17 -2.28 10.58
C GLU A 345 28.79 -3.68 11.09
N GLN A 346 28.20 -3.73 12.29
CA GLN A 346 27.70 -4.98 12.85
C GLN A 346 26.24 -5.22 12.44
N ASN A 347 25.97 -6.44 11.98
CA ASN A 347 24.59 -6.88 11.78
C ASN A 347 23.97 -7.21 13.14
N ARG A 348 22.91 -6.50 13.51
CA ARG A 348 22.14 -6.79 14.73
C ARG A 348 21.32 -8.07 14.53
N PHE A 349 21.44 -9.03 15.46
CA PHE A 349 20.74 -10.31 15.38
C PHE A 349 19.21 -10.11 15.24
N GLY A 350 18.61 -9.22 16.04
CA GLY A 350 17.17 -8.94 16.00
C GLY A 350 16.71 -8.44 14.63
N GLU A 351 17.45 -7.50 14.01
CA GLU A 351 17.17 -7.01 12.67
C GLU A 351 17.17 -8.14 11.64
N VAL A 352 18.25 -8.91 11.60
CA VAL A 352 18.41 -9.98 10.61
C VAL A 352 17.36 -11.08 10.81
N PHE A 353 17.11 -11.49 12.05
CA PHE A 353 16.12 -12.52 12.39
C PHE A 353 14.71 -12.09 11.96
N LEU A 354 14.29 -10.88 12.32
CA LEU A 354 12.96 -10.36 11.98
C LEU A 354 12.78 -10.22 10.46
N ARG A 355 13.79 -9.71 9.77
CA ARG A 355 13.75 -9.59 8.30
C ARG A 355 13.65 -10.95 7.61
N VAL A 356 14.47 -11.93 8.03
CA VAL A 356 14.42 -13.29 7.47
C VAL A 356 13.07 -13.95 7.78
N ASN A 357 12.60 -13.85 9.04
CA ASN A 357 11.32 -14.41 9.43
C ASN A 357 10.17 -13.81 8.62
N TYR A 358 10.13 -12.50 8.44
CA TYR A 358 9.09 -11.83 7.66
C TYR A 358 9.11 -12.26 6.20
N MET A 359 10.27 -12.24 5.53
CA MET A 359 10.40 -12.63 4.12
C MET A 359 10.06 -14.11 3.86
N ALA A 360 10.38 -14.99 4.80
CA ALA A 360 10.05 -16.41 4.70
C ALA A 360 8.66 -16.77 5.30
N SER A 361 7.92 -15.80 5.86
CA SER A 361 6.70 -16.06 6.64
C SER A 361 5.62 -16.81 5.86
N ILE A 362 5.35 -16.41 4.61
CA ILE A 362 4.35 -17.08 3.77
C ILE A 362 4.77 -18.52 3.47
N PHE A 363 6.05 -18.75 3.19
CA PHE A 363 6.58 -20.09 2.96
C PHE A 363 6.47 -20.96 4.21
N TRP A 364 7.01 -20.49 5.34
CA TRP A 364 6.99 -21.25 6.60
C TRP A 364 5.57 -21.53 7.08
N SER A 365 4.70 -20.53 7.07
CA SER A 365 3.31 -20.73 7.49
C SER A 365 2.57 -21.70 6.60
N SER A 366 2.82 -21.69 5.28
CA SER A 366 2.23 -22.66 4.35
C SER A 366 2.72 -24.09 4.58
N ILE A 367 4.02 -24.26 4.82
CA ILE A 367 4.58 -25.60 5.15
C ILE A 367 4.06 -26.08 6.49
N CYS A 368 4.05 -25.24 7.53
CA CYS A 368 3.50 -25.60 8.84
C CYS A 368 2.02 -25.99 8.73
N LEU A 369 1.23 -25.23 7.99
CA LEU A 369 -0.18 -25.53 7.76
C LEU A 369 -0.36 -26.87 7.02
N LEU A 370 0.46 -27.13 5.99
CA LEU A 370 0.45 -28.41 5.27
C LEU A 370 0.78 -29.58 6.20
N VAL A 371 1.83 -29.44 7.03
CA VAL A 371 2.21 -30.47 8.03
C VAL A 371 1.09 -30.68 9.04
N MET A 372 0.46 -29.61 9.53
CA MET A 372 -0.68 -29.72 10.44
C MET A 372 -1.88 -30.43 9.81
N LEU A 373 -2.12 -30.25 8.51
CA LEU A 373 -3.18 -30.96 7.78
C LEU A 373 -2.89 -32.46 7.64
N CYS A 374 -1.64 -32.90 7.79
CA CYS A 374 -1.29 -34.32 7.84
C CYS A 374 -1.53 -34.98 9.21
N TYR A 375 -1.79 -34.19 10.26
CA TYR A 375 -2.00 -34.70 11.62
C TYR A 375 -3.12 -35.78 11.73
N PRO A 376 -4.29 -35.63 11.10
CA PRO A 376 -5.34 -36.64 11.14
C PRO A 376 -4.93 -38.01 10.58
N PHE A 377 -3.91 -38.06 9.71
CA PHE A 377 -3.42 -39.32 9.13
C PHE A 377 -2.39 -40.02 10.03
N ASN A 378 -1.58 -39.26 10.77
CA ASN A 378 -0.54 -39.77 11.62
C ASN A 378 -0.32 -38.90 12.86
N SER A 379 -0.98 -39.22 13.95
CA SER A 379 -0.88 -38.50 15.22
C SER A 379 0.54 -38.49 15.82
N GLY A 380 1.43 -39.38 15.36
CA GLY A 380 2.85 -39.35 15.77
C GLY A 380 3.67 -38.23 15.17
N LEU A 381 3.18 -37.56 14.10
CA LEU A 381 3.86 -36.41 13.49
C LEU A 381 3.82 -35.16 14.37
N LEU A 382 2.77 -34.97 15.15
CA LEU A 382 2.55 -33.77 15.95
C LEU A 382 2.12 -34.16 17.37
N ASN A 383 2.84 -33.66 18.36
CA ASN A 383 2.42 -33.81 19.75
C ASN A 383 1.33 -32.75 20.05
N PRO A 384 0.25 -33.04 20.83
CA PRO A 384 -0.75 -32.06 21.28
C PRO A 384 -0.15 -30.79 21.90
N ILE A 385 1.07 -30.86 22.44
CA ILE A 385 1.80 -29.72 22.97
C ILE A 385 2.05 -28.63 21.91
N LEU A 386 2.11 -28.99 20.62
CA LEU A 386 2.25 -28.03 19.53
C LEU A 386 1.00 -27.14 19.39
N LEU A 387 -0.17 -27.69 19.64
CA LEU A 387 -1.41 -26.91 19.70
C LEU A 387 -1.36 -25.89 20.83
N LEU A 388 -0.85 -26.32 22.01
CA LEU A 388 -0.68 -25.42 23.16
C LEU A 388 0.34 -24.31 22.86
N ILE A 389 1.42 -24.60 22.14
CA ILE A 389 2.43 -23.61 21.71
C ILE A 389 1.83 -22.62 20.72
N ALA A 390 0.88 -23.02 19.89
CA ALA A 390 0.21 -22.15 18.94
C ALA A 390 -0.84 -21.21 19.59
N LEU A 391 -1.37 -21.54 20.77
CA LEU A 391 -2.40 -20.73 21.44
C LEU A 391 -1.99 -19.28 21.69
N PRO A 392 -0.78 -18.96 22.17
CA PRO A 392 -0.34 -17.58 22.35
C PRO A 392 -0.40 -16.76 21.04
N TYR A 393 -0.02 -17.37 19.92
CA TYR A 393 -0.11 -16.73 18.61
C TYR A 393 -1.55 -16.37 18.24
N PHE A 394 -2.49 -17.30 18.38
CA PHE A 394 -3.90 -17.05 18.09
C PHE A 394 -4.53 -16.03 19.06
N PHE A 395 -4.11 -16.07 20.32
CA PHE A 395 -4.55 -15.09 21.32
C PHE A 395 -4.06 -13.67 20.97
N MET A 396 -2.79 -13.52 20.62
CA MET A 396 -2.23 -12.22 20.18
C MET A 396 -2.93 -11.74 18.91
N MET A 397 -3.11 -12.62 17.92
CA MET A 397 -3.87 -12.28 16.71
C MET A 397 -5.28 -11.79 17.03
N ALA A 398 -5.98 -12.42 17.99
CA ALA A 398 -7.33 -12.01 18.39
C ALA A 398 -7.34 -10.63 19.06
N THR A 399 -6.28 -10.29 19.83
CA THR A 399 -6.13 -8.96 20.43
C THR A 399 -5.81 -7.90 19.38
N ASP A 400 -4.93 -8.20 18.44
CA ASP A 400 -4.56 -7.30 17.34
C ASP A 400 -5.75 -7.03 16.42
N LEU A 401 -6.53 -8.06 16.09
CA LEU A 401 -7.79 -7.90 15.35
C LEU A 401 -8.74 -6.94 16.07
N ARG A 402 -8.87 -7.09 17.39
CA ARG A 402 -9.72 -6.19 18.18
C ARG A 402 -9.20 -4.76 18.16
N TYR A 403 -7.89 -4.58 18.25
CA TYR A 403 -7.23 -3.27 18.13
C TYR A 403 -7.51 -2.61 16.78
N CYS A 404 -7.49 -3.39 15.69
CA CYS A 404 -7.80 -2.91 14.33
C CYS A 404 -9.31 -2.73 14.05
N GLY A 405 -10.20 -2.95 15.03
CA GLY A 405 -11.66 -2.76 14.86
C GLY A 405 -12.41 -4.02 14.39
N TYR A 406 -11.75 -5.16 14.26
CA TYR A 406 -12.37 -6.44 13.91
C TYR A 406 -12.86 -7.22 15.15
N LYS A 407 -13.57 -8.32 14.93
CA LYS A 407 -14.00 -9.21 16.02
C LYS A 407 -12.86 -10.17 16.38
N ARG A 408 -12.67 -10.48 17.66
CA ARG A 408 -11.71 -11.50 18.10
C ARG A 408 -11.96 -12.86 17.44
N THR A 409 -13.22 -13.21 17.17
CA THR A 409 -13.62 -14.44 16.48
C THR A 409 -13.22 -14.48 15.00
N ASP A 410 -12.79 -13.37 14.40
CA ASP A 410 -12.29 -13.34 13.03
C ASP A 410 -10.99 -14.13 12.86
N VAL A 411 -10.31 -14.52 13.95
CA VAL A 411 -9.20 -15.50 13.94
C VAL A 411 -9.60 -16.78 13.20
N PHE A 412 -10.78 -17.35 13.48
CA PHE A 412 -11.25 -18.56 12.79
C PHE A 412 -11.51 -18.33 11.31
N ARG A 413 -11.99 -17.15 10.96
CA ARG A 413 -12.20 -16.73 9.55
C ARG A 413 -10.88 -16.59 8.81
N ILE A 414 -9.88 -15.98 9.45
CA ILE A 414 -8.52 -15.85 8.90
C ILE A 414 -7.87 -17.22 8.76
N TYR A 415 -8.05 -18.12 9.72
CA TYR A 415 -7.56 -19.48 9.61
C TYR A 415 -8.19 -20.21 8.40
N GLY A 416 -9.51 -20.20 8.26
CA GLY A 416 -10.20 -20.76 7.09
C GLY A 416 -9.77 -20.09 5.77
N PHE A 417 -9.56 -18.78 5.78
CA PHE A 417 -9.05 -18.03 4.64
C PHE A 417 -7.65 -18.50 4.22
N ASN A 418 -6.76 -18.78 5.18
CA ASN A 418 -5.43 -19.32 4.90
C ASN A 418 -5.50 -20.77 4.35
N LEU A 419 -6.51 -21.59 4.76
CA LEU A 419 -6.71 -22.91 4.19
C LEU A 419 -7.03 -22.86 2.69
N ILE A 420 -7.90 -21.94 2.26
CA ILE A 420 -8.21 -21.81 0.82
C ILE A 420 -7.08 -21.14 0.03
N LEU A 421 -6.25 -20.33 0.67
CA LEU A 421 -5.08 -19.69 0.04
C LEU A 421 -3.83 -20.59 0.03
N LEU A 422 -3.83 -21.72 0.74
CA LEU A 422 -2.68 -22.63 0.82
C LEU A 422 -2.12 -23.01 -0.56
N PRO A 423 -2.92 -23.46 -1.54
CA PRO A 423 -2.42 -23.80 -2.87
C PRO A 423 -1.84 -22.59 -3.62
N VAL A 424 -2.38 -21.39 -3.39
CA VAL A 424 -1.90 -20.14 -4.00
C VAL A 424 -0.53 -19.78 -3.43
N ASN A 425 -0.38 -19.81 -2.11
CA ASN A 425 0.85 -19.49 -1.40
C ASN A 425 1.97 -20.50 -1.72
N LEU A 426 1.66 -21.81 -1.75
CA LEU A 426 2.61 -22.85 -2.14
C LEU A 426 3.06 -22.67 -3.60
N SER A 427 2.12 -22.36 -4.50
CA SER A 427 2.45 -22.09 -5.91
C SER A 427 3.38 -20.88 -6.07
N GLY A 428 3.13 -19.80 -5.34
CA GLY A 428 3.99 -18.61 -5.34
C GLY A 428 5.38 -18.92 -4.76
N SER A 429 5.44 -19.62 -3.65
CA SER A 429 6.70 -20.04 -3.02
C SER A 429 7.52 -20.98 -3.92
N PHE A 430 6.86 -21.91 -4.60
CA PHE A 430 7.52 -22.81 -5.57
C PHE A 430 8.06 -22.01 -6.77
N ALA A 431 7.29 -21.06 -7.31
CA ALA A 431 7.75 -20.17 -8.37
C ALA A 431 9.00 -19.38 -7.94
N SER A 432 9.04 -18.90 -6.70
CA SER A 432 10.21 -18.23 -6.12
C SER A 432 11.46 -19.13 -6.09
N MET A 433 11.30 -20.37 -5.64
CA MET A 433 12.40 -21.34 -5.62
C MET A 433 12.89 -21.68 -7.02
N LEU A 434 11.97 -21.87 -7.96
CA LEU A 434 12.32 -22.11 -9.36
C LEU A 434 13.11 -20.93 -9.94
N GLN A 435 12.64 -19.71 -9.69
CA GLN A 435 13.31 -18.48 -10.14
C GLN A 435 14.71 -18.31 -9.52
N LEU A 436 14.91 -18.72 -8.26
CA LEU A 436 16.23 -18.72 -7.62
C LEU A 436 17.22 -19.69 -8.31
N VAL A 437 16.72 -20.80 -8.85
CA VAL A 437 17.53 -21.82 -9.53
C VAL A 437 17.78 -21.46 -10.99
N THR A 438 16.75 -21.02 -11.71
CA THR A 438 16.83 -20.72 -13.16
C THR A 438 17.38 -19.33 -13.47
N GLY A 439 17.26 -18.38 -12.55
CA GLY A 439 17.58 -16.97 -12.78
C GLY A 439 16.56 -16.23 -13.66
N GLU A 440 15.51 -16.91 -14.13
CA GLU A 440 14.50 -16.31 -14.99
C GLU A 440 13.52 -15.43 -14.20
N LYS A 441 13.29 -14.21 -14.68
CA LYS A 441 12.40 -13.24 -14.04
C LYS A 441 10.92 -13.59 -14.32
N SER A 442 10.09 -13.68 -13.29
CA SER A 442 8.64 -13.81 -13.48
C SER A 442 8.07 -12.53 -14.07
N ALA A 443 7.15 -12.64 -15.02
CA ALA A 443 6.41 -11.50 -15.55
C ALA A 443 5.58 -10.83 -14.45
N PHE A 444 5.65 -9.51 -14.36
CA PHE A 444 4.81 -8.73 -13.44
C PHE A 444 3.33 -8.84 -13.84
N LYS A 445 2.50 -9.24 -12.89
CA LYS A 445 1.04 -9.29 -13.08
C LYS A 445 0.39 -8.27 -12.16
N ARG A 446 -0.23 -7.24 -12.75
CA ARG A 446 -1.04 -6.28 -12.00
C ARG A 446 -2.20 -7.01 -11.32
N THR A 447 -2.47 -6.67 -10.06
CA THR A 447 -3.69 -7.12 -9.36
C THR A 447 -4.86 -6.27 -9.83
N PRO A 448 -5.88 -6.84 -10.47
CA PRO A 448 -7.09 -6.09 -10.78
C PRO A 448 -7.83 -5.73 -9.50
N LYS A 449 -8.22 -4.47 -9.37
CA LYS A 449 -9.03 -3.95 -8.26
C LYS A 449 -10.22 -3.14 -8.80
N VAL A 450 -10.74 -3.58 -9.95
CA VAL A 450 -11.83 -2.98 -10.67
C VAL A 450 -13.09 -3.82 -10.53
N SER A 451 -14.25 -3.28 -10.89
CA SER A 451 -15.54 -3.96 -10.86
C SER A 451 -15.64 -5.19 -11.78
N ASP A 452 -14.77 -5.27 -12.78
CA ASP A 452 -14.74 -6.40 -13.71
C ASP A 452 -14.23 -7.67 -13.01
N ARG A 453 -14.97 -8.76 -13.19
CA ARG A 453 -14.65 -10.06 -12.59
C ARG A 453 -13.32 -10.62 -13.07
N THR A 454 -12.47 -10.97 -12.14
CA THR A 454 -11.23 -11.72 -12.40
C THR A 454 -11.44 -13.21 -12.15
N THR A 455 -11.31 -14.03 -13.19
CA THR A 455 -11.51 -15.48 -13.10
C THR A 455 -10.35 -16.15 -12.36
N ALA A 456 -10.65 -16.88 -11.28
CA ALA A 456 -9.67 -17.68 -10.57
C ALA A 456 -9.31 -18.95 -11.35
N ARG A 457 -8.04 -19.38 -11.33
CA ARG A 457 -7.62 -20.62 -12.00
C ARG A 457 -8.30 -21.84 -11.41
N ALA A 458 -8.70 -22.83 -12.25
CA ALA A 458 -9.37 -24.04 -11.82
C ALA A 458 -8.65 -24.76 -10.68
N PHE A 459 -7.33 -24.84 -10.73
CA PHE A 459 -6.54 -25.45 -9.66
C PHE A 459 -6.77 -24.78 -8.30
N TYR A 460 -6.85 -23.44 -8.23
CA TYR A 460 -7.05 -22.71 -6.98
C TYR A 460 -8.49 -22.83 -6.44
N ILE A 461 -9.44 -23.16 -7.32
CA ILE A 461 -10.82 -23.45 -6.93
C ILE A 461 -10.95 -24.90 -6.46
N LEU A 462 -10.40 -25.85 -7.22
CA LEU A 462 -10.56 -27.28 -6.95
C LEU A 462 -9.75 -27.77 -5.74
N ALA A 463 -8.55 -27.21 -5.51
CA ALA A 463 -7.69 -27.64 -4.41
C ALA A 463 -8.33 -27.47 -3.00
N PRO A 464 -9.03 -26.37 -2.66
CA PRO A 464 -9.80 -26.27 -1.43
C PRO A 464 -10.91 -27.32 -1.29
N PHE A 465 -11.61 -27.65 -2.39
CA PHE A 465 -12.60 -28.73 -2.35
C PHE A 465 -11.95 -30.10 -2.13
N ALA A 466 -10.80 -30.35 -2.77
CA ALA A 466 -10.03 -31.58 -2.54
C ALA A 466 -9.59 -31.68 -1.06
N LEU A 467 -9.19 -30.56 -0.44
CA LEU A 467 -8.85 -30.50 0.98
C LEU A 467 -10.05 -30.85 1.86
N VAL A 468 -11.24 -30.32 1.58
CA VAL A 468 -12.47 -30.64 2.32
C VAL A 468 -12.84 -32.13 2.14
N THR A 469 -12.72 -32.67 0.91
CA THR A 469 -12.98 -34.09 0.62
C THR A 469 -12.01 -34.99 1.37
N LEU A 470 -10.72 -34.63 1.38
CA LEU A 470 -9.69 -35.39 2.12
C LEU A 470 -9.95 -35.36 3.62
N ALA A 471 -10.31 -34.20 4.16
CA ALA A 471 -10.71 -34.07 5.56
C ALA A 471 -11.98 -34.91 5.88
N GLY A 472 -12.96 -34.97 4.97
CA GLY A 472 -14.12 -35.86 5.09
C GLY A 472 -13.74 -37.32 5.13
N TYR A 473 -12.79 -37.74 4.32
CA TYR A 473 -12.25 -39.12 4.35
C TYR A 473 -11.55 -39.41 5.69
N THR A 474 -10.71 -38.49 6.21
CA THR A 474 -10.07 -38.68 7.53
C THR A 474 -11.08 -38.69 8.67
N ILE A 475 -12.14 -37.90 8.63
CA ILE A 475 -13.24 -37.91 9.59
C ILE A 475 -13.87 -39.32 9.65
N ALA A 476 -14.18 -39.91 8.48
CA ALA A 476 -14.76 -41.25 8.42
C ALA A 476 -13.81 -42.35 8.98
N LEU A 477 -12.50 -42.25 8.65
CA LEU A 477 -11.47 -43.14 9.17
C LEU A 477 -11.31 -43.00 10.69
N ASP A 478 -11.17 -41.81 11.21
CA ASP A 478 -10.92 -41.57 12.63
C ASP A 478 -12.13 -41.92 13.50
N LEU A 479 -13.34 -41.73 12.96
CA LEU A 479 -14.58 -42.19 13.59
C LEU A 479 -14.59 -43.71 13.70
N GLY A 480 -14.25 -44.43 12.62
CA GLY A 480 -14.17 -45.91 12.62
C GLY A 480 -13.06 -46.46 13.51
N LEU A 481 -11.96 -45.73 13.68
CA LEU A 481 -10.81 -46.11 14.50
C LEU A 481 -10.86 -45.54 15.93
N HIS A 482 -11.92 -44.82 16.29
CA HIS A 482 -12.12 -44.20 17.62
C HIS A 482 -10.99 -43.22 18.01
N ARG A 483 -10.41 -42.48 17.02
CA ARG A 483 -9.34 -41.50 17.21
C ARG A 483 -9.92 -40.10 17.41
N TRP A 484 -10.46 -39.83 18.59
CA TRP A 484 -11.27 -38.63 18.87
C TRP A 484 -10.50 -37.32 18.70
N GLU A 485 -9.22 -37.28 19.06
CA GLU A 485 -8.40 -36.08 18.91
C GLU A 485 -8.20 -35.71 17.44
N ASN A 486 -7.87 -36.68 16.59
CA ASN A 486 -7.73 -36.52 15.16
C ASN A 486 -9.06 -36.14 14.52
N LEU A 487 -10.15 -36.77 14.94
CA LEU A 487 -11.50 -36.50 14.47
C LEU A 487 -11.90 -35.03 14.71
N VAL A 488 -11.69 -34.50 15.92
CA VAL A 488 -12.01 -33.10 16.25
C VAL A 488 -11.21 -32.13 15.36
N TYR A 489 -9.93 -32.41 15.17
CA TYR A 489 -9.07 -31.58 14.35
C TYR A 489 -9.48 -31.65 12.86
N ALA A 490 -9.78 -32.80 12.33
CA ALA A 490 -10.26 -32.97 10.95
C ALA A 490 -11.61 -32.28 10.73
N LEU A 491 -12.54 -32.37 11.68
CA LEU A 491 -13.84 -31.69 11.66
C LEU A 491 -13.65 -30.14 11.64
N LEU A 492 -12.76 -29.63 12.49
CA LEU A 492 -12.47 -28.18 12.54
C LEU A 492 -11.93 -27.68 11.20
N ASN A 493 -10.94 -28.36 10.63
CA ASN A 493 -10.36 -27.97 9.35
C ASN A 493 -11.37 -28.08 8.20
N ALA A 494 -12.15 -29.17 8.15
CA ALA A 494 -13.19 -29.34 7.13
C ALA A 494 -14.24 -28.21 7.21
N ALA A 495 -14.74 -27.94 8.44
CA ALA A 495 -15.74 -26.90 8.66
C ALA A 495 -15.23 -25.50 8.30
N LEU A 496 -14.01 -25.15 8.71
CA LEU A 496 -13.43 -23.82 8.43
C LEU A 496 -13.05 -23.67 6.95
N ALA A 497 -12.54 -24.72 6.30
CA ALA A 497 -12.25 -24.68 4.86
C ALA A 497 -13.56 -24.56 4.05
N PHE A 498 -14.57 -25.35 4.36
CA PHE A 498 -15.87 -25.29 3.70
C PHE A 498 -16.55 -23.93 3.91
N TYR A 499 -16.55 -23.44 5.16
CA TYR A 499 -17.02 -22.09 5.46
C TYR A 499 -16.30 -21.03 4.60
N ALA A 500 -14.97 -21.11 4.50
CA ALA A 500 -14.18 -20.16 3.72
C ALA A 500 -14.50 -20.22 2.22
N ILE A 501 -14.70 -21.41 1.65
CA ILE A 501 -15.15 -21.56 0.25
C ILE A 501 -16.50 -20.87 0.07
N VAL A 502 -17.47 -21.15 0.94
CA VAL A 502 -18.83 -20.58 0.81
C VAL A 502 -18.85 -19.07 1.06
N ALA A 503 -18.14 -18.61 2.11
CA ALA A 503 -18.22 -17.24 2.57
C ALA A 503 -17.36 -16.25 1.78
N PHE A 504 -16.21 -16.69 1.26
CA PHE A 504 -15.23 -15.82 0.60
C PHE A 504 -15.16 -16.02 -0.91
N VAL A 505 -15.32 -17.24 -1.39
CA VAL A 505 -15.34 -17.53 -2.83
C VAL A 505 -16.78 -17.51 -3.36
N GLY A 506 -17.68 -18.22 -2.67
CA GLY A 506 -19.06 -18.46 -3.07
C GLY A 506 -19.19 -19.63 -4.04
N LEU A 507 -20.10 -20.58 -3.77
CA LEU A 507 -20.29 -21.76 -4.63
C LEU A 507 -20.70 -21.41 -6.06
N GLY A 508 -21.57 -20.41 -6.22
CA GLY A 508 -21.96 -19.89 -7.54
C GLY A 508 -20.77 -19.33 -8.31
N ASN A 509 -19.90 -18.56 -7.64
CA ASN A 509 -18.69 -18.00 -8.22
C ASN A 509 -17.70 -19.09 -8.63
N CYS A 510 -17.53 -20.14 -7.80
CA CYS A 510 -16.71 -21.32 -8.17
C CYS A 510 -17.22 -21.96 -9.48
N ALA A 511 -18.52 -22.18 -9.59
CA ALA A 511 -19.12 -22.79 -10.79
C ALA A 511 -18.93 -21.90 -12.03
N VAL A 512 -19.15 -20.60 -11.91
CA VAL A 512 -18.95 -19.63 -13.00
C VAL A 512 -17.49 -19.61 -13.45
N ASP A 513 -16.54 -19.53 -12.52
CA ASP A 513 -15.11 -19.49 -12.86
C ASP A 513 -14.65 -20.78 -13.54
N LEU A 514 -15.09 -21.94 -13.05
CA LEU A 514 -14.78 -23.23 -13.68
C LEU A 514 -15.39 -23.32 -15.10
N TRP A 515 -16.62 -22.85 -15.26
CA TRP A 515 -17.28 -22.80 -16.57
C TRP A 515 -16.56 -21.88 -17.56
N LEU A 516 -16.18 -20.67 -17.13
CA LEU A 516 -15.44 -19.73 -17.97
C LEU A 516 -14.09 -20.29 -18.40
N GLN A 517 -13.40 -21.00 -17.53
CA GLN A 517 -12.13 -21.64 -17.88
C GLN A 517 -12.32 -22.83 -18.82
N LEU A 518 -13.33 -23.65 -18.60
CA LEU A 518 -13.68 -24.76 -19.51
C LEU A 518 -14.01 -24.21 -20.89
N ARG A 519 -14.82 -23.15 -20.95
CA ARG A 519 -15.15 -22.47 -22.21
C ARG A 519 -13.89 -21.90 -22.88
N ALA A 520 -13.02 -21.22 -22.16
CA ALA A 520 -11.77 -20.69 -22.71
C ALA A 520 -10.81 -21.79 -23.19
N TRP A 521 -10.84 -22.98 -22.58
CA TRP A 521 -10.07 -24.14 -23.03
C TRP A 521 -10.66 -24.77 -24.29
N LEU A 522 -12.00 -24.85 -24.39
CA LEU A 522 -12.71 -25.42 -25.54
C LEU A 522 -12.71 -24.49 -26.75
N TYR A 523 -12.86 -23.19 -26.52
CA TYR A 523 -12.97 -22.15 -27.55
C TYR A 523 -11.75 -21.23 -27.47
N ARG A 524 -10.62 -21.63 -28.04
CA ARG A 524 -9.46 -20.74 -28.17
C ARG A 524 -9.82 -19.66 -29.20
N PRO A 525 -9.80 -18.36 -28.81
CA PRO A 525 -9.95 -17.30 -29.80
C PRO A 525 -8.79 -17.38 -30.81
N VAL A 526 -9.12 -17.30 -32.10
CA VAL A 526 -8.11 -17.15 -33.14
C VAL A 526 -7.40 -15.82 -32.90
N PRO A 527 -6.07 -15.78 -32.76
CA PRO A 527 -5.38 -14.51 -32.60
C PRO A 527 -5.70 -13.61 -33.81
N PRO A 528 -5.93 -12.30 -33.61
CA PRO A 528 -6.06 -11.38 -34.72
C PRO A 528 -4.82 -11.49 -35.61
N PRO A 529 -4.98 -11.32 -36.95
CA PRO A 529 -3.84 -11.32 -37.85
C PRO A 529 -2.84 -10.26 -37.38
N ALA A 530 -1.57 -10.61 -37.39
CA ALA A 530 -0.50 -9.68 -37.01
C ALA A 530 -0.60 -8.41 -37.89
N PRO A 531 -0.44 -7.20 -37.30
CA PRO A 531 -0.52 -5.95 -38.04
C PRO A 531 0.55 -5.85 -39.13
#